data_2e45bc75b9933be919db0be90772fd30
#
_entry.id   2e45bc75b9933be919db0be90772fd30
#
_cell.length_a   1.000
_cell.length_b   1.000
_cell.length_c   1.000
_cell.angle_alpha   90.00
_cell.angle_beta   90.00
_cell.angle_gamma   90.00
#
_symmetry.space_group_name_H-M   'P 1'
#
loop_
_entity.id
_entity.type
_entity.pdbx_description
1 polymer ?
#
loop_
_entity_poly.entity_id
_entity_poly.type
_entity_poly.pdbx_seq_one_letter_code
_entity_poly.pdbx_strand_id
1 'polypeptide(L)'
;MAEQRILFVCLGNICRSPAAEGVFLHLIAREGLEDQFVVDSAGTGGWHVGNPADRRMRAAAERRGIHLPSRARQIELADFTSFDRILTMDDDNLRNVKALGRELGNRPGLARVEPMTSYCRQHSATHVPDPYYGGEQGFKDVLDLLEDACGGLLETLLRSP
;
A
#
# COMPACT_ATOMS: atom_id res chain seq x y z
N MET A 1 -12.43 5.69 19.13
CA MET A 1 -11.53 6.24 18.12
C MET A 1 -12.09 6.00 16.73
N ALA A 2 -12.09 7.01 15.89
CA ALA A 2 -12.60 6.84 14.54
C ALA A 2 -11.70 5.88 13.75
N GLU A 3 -12.32 5.06 12.92
CA GLU A 3 -11.64 4.12 12.05
C GLU A 3 -10.81 4.88 11.01
N GLN A 4 -9.57 4.44 10.79
CA GLN A 4 -8.70 5.02 9.78
C GLN A 4 -8.65 4.08 8.57
N ARG A 5 -8.81 4.63 7.37
CA ARG A 5 -8.94 3.86 6.14
C ARG A 5 -7.79 4.16 5.19
N ILE A 6 -7.06 3.11 4.82
CA ILE A 6 -5.80 3.20 4.09
C ILE A 6 -5.86 2.35 2.83
N LEU A 7 -5.50 2.94 1.69
CA LEU A 7 -5.39 2.25 0.41
C LEU A 7 -3.95 2.31 -0.08
N PHE A 8 -3.35 1.16 -0.35
CA PHE A 8 -2.02 1.07 -0.95
C PHE A 8 -2.16 0.87 -2.46
N VAL A 9 -1.39 1.62 -3.25
CA VAL A 9 -1.52 1.61 -4.72
C VAL A 9 -0.17 1.41 -5.38
N CYS A 10 -0.10 0.47 -6.32
CA CYS A 10 1.03 0.30 -7.24
C CYS A 10 0.50 0.19 -8.68
N LEU A 11 1.31 -0.30 -9.60
CA LEU A 11 0.90 -0.38 -11.01
C LEU A 11 -0.12 -1.50 -11.22
N GLY A 12 0.24 -2.74 -10.93
CA GLY A 12 -0.56 -3.93 -11.27
C GLY A 12 -1.35 -4.53 -10.13
N ASN A 13 -1.12 -4.09 -8.91
CA ASN A 13 -1.75 -4.61 -7.69
C ASN A 13 -1.50 -6.13 -7.49
N ILE A 14 -0.29 -6.59 -7.83
CA ILE A 14 0.10 -7.98 -7.59
C ILE A 14 1.40 -8.14 -6.79
N CYS A 15 2.24 -7.12 -6.68
CA CYS A 15 3.50 -7.20 -5.93
C CYS A 15 3.55 -6.20 -4.77
N ARG A 16 3.80 -4.93 -5.05
CA ARG A 16 4.11 -3.91 -4.05
C ARG A 16 2.93 -3.55 -3.15
N SER A 17 1.79 -3.23 -3.74
CA SER A 17 0.64 -2.81 -2.94
C SER A 17 0.02 -3.94 -2.14
N PRO A 18 -0.13 -5.19 -2.66
CA PRO A 18 -0.57 -6.28 -1.80
C PRO A 18 0.43 -6.61 -0.70
N ALA A 19 1.73 -6.46 -0.96
CA ALA A 19 2.75 -6.65 0.08
C ALA A 19 2.62 -5.60 1.18
N ALA A 20 2.43 -4.33 0.82
CA ALA A 20 2.22 -3.25 1.79
C ALA A 20 0.96 -3.51 2.63
N GLU A 21 -0.12 -3.88 1.98
CA GLU A 21 -1.37 -4.25 2.65
C GLU A 21 -1.13 -5.38 3.66
N GLY A 22 -0.48 -6.46 3.22
CA GLY A 22 -0.20 -7.61 4.08
C GLY A 22 0.71 -7.27 5.26
N VAL A 23 1.75 -6.49 5.02
CA VAL A 23 2.67 -6.04 6.09
C VAL A 23 1.92 -5.18 7.10
N PHE A 24 1.12 -4.23 6.64
CA PHE A 24 0.37 -3.36 7.55
C PHE A 24 -0.66 -4.15 8.36
N LEU A 25 -1.40 -5.06 7.73
CA LEU A 25 -2.35 -5.94 8.42
C LEU A 25 -1.64 -6.79 9.47
N HIS A 26 -0.46 -7.29 9.16
CA HIS A 26 0.34 -8.09 10.11
C HIS A 26 0.74 -7.25 11.33
N LEU A 27 1.16 -6.00 11.11
CA LEU A 27 1.56 -5.11 12.20
C LEU A 27 0.39 -4.76 13.11
N ILE A 28 -0.76 -4.40 12.55
CA ILE A 28 -1.92 -4.03 13.36
C ILE A 28 -2.49 -5.23 14.11
N ALA A 29 -2.45 -6.43 13.52
CA ALA A 29 -2.87 -7.65 14.20
C ALA A 29 -1.99 -7.94 15.42
N ARG A 30 -0.67 -7.78 15.26
CA ARG A 30 0.28 -8.00 16.34
C ARG A 30 0.09 -7.03 17.51
N GLU A 31 -0.39 -5.82 17.22
CA GLU A 31 -0.64 -4.79 18.24
C GLU A 31 -2.09 -4.79 18.75
N GLY A 32 -2.95 -5.69 18.25
CA GLY A 32 -4.36 -5.73 18.64
C GLY A 32 -5.18 -4.55 18.15
N LEU A 33 -4.80 -3.97 17.00
CA LEU A 33 -5.38 -2.73 16.48
C LEU A 33 -6.29 -2.95 15.26
N GLU A 34 -6.63 -4.19 14.93
CA GLU A 34 -7.36 -4.50 13.69
C GLU A 34 -8.67 -3.72 13.54
N ASP A 35 -9.36 -3.50 14.66
CA ASP A 35 -10.66 -2.82 14.64
C ASP A 35 -10.56 -1.31 14.39
N GLN A 36 -9.35 -0.76 14.41
CA GLN A 36 -9.13 0.68 14.22
C GLN A 36 -8.80 1.04 12.77
N PHE A 37 -8.65 0.05 11.89
CA PHE A 37 -8.21 0.30 10.51
C PHE A 37 -9.03 -0.48 9.50
N VAL A 38 -9.26 0.17 8.35
CA VAL A 38 -9.70 -0.51 7.12
C VAL A 38 -8.54 -0.40 6.14
N VAL A 39 -8.08 -1.53 5.62
CA VAL A 39 -6.88 -1.60 4.79
C VAL A 39 -7.21 -2.34 3.49
N ASP A 40 -6.81 -1.77 2.37
CA ASP A 40 -7.02 -2.39 1.06
C ASP A 40 -5.87 -1.99 0.12
N SER A 41 -5.86 -2.56 -1.07
CA SER A 41 -4.89 -2.22 -2.10
C SER A 41 -5.54 -2.21 -3.47
N ALA A 42 -4.94 -1.47 -4.41
CA ALA A 42 -5.43 -1.35 -5.78
C ALA A 42 -4.26 -1.06 -6.72
N GLY A 43 -4.51 -1.19 -8.02
CA GLY A 43 -3.54 -0.84 -9.05
C GLY A 43 -4.01 0.34 -9.87
N THR A 44 -3.07 1.08 -10.44
CA THR A 44 -3.42 2.12 -11.43
C THR A 44 -3.82 1.48 -12.74
N GLY A 45 -3.28 0.31 -13.07
CA GLY A 45 -3.67 -0.48 -14.25
C GLY A 45 -4.60 -1.63 -13.90
N GLY A 46 -5.28 -2.16 -14.90
CA GLY A 46 -6.26 -3.23 -14.72
C GLY A 46 -5.87 -4.59 -15.28
N TRP A 47 -4.60 -4.80 -15.66
CA TRP A 47 -4.18 -6.03 -16.36
C TRP A 47 -4.37 -7.30 -15.54
N HIS A 48 -4.29 -7.21 -14.22
CA HIS A 48 -4.30 -8.38 -13.34
C HIS A 48 -5.59 -8.50 -12.51
N VAL A 49 -6.61 -7.74 -12.82
CA VAL A 49 -7.86 -7.73 -12.04
C VAL A 49 -8.37 -9.15 -11.82
N GLY A 50 -8.66 -9.47 -10.57
CA GLY A 50 -9.14 -10.79 -10.15
C GLY A 50 -8.04 -11.77 -9.77
N ASN A 51 -6.78 -11.49 -10.09
CA ASN A 51 -5.67 -12.38 -9.78
C ASN A 51 -5.20 -12.23 -8.32
N PRO A 52 -4.71 -13.31 -7.71
CA PRO A 52 -4.04 -13.20 -6.41
C PRO A 52 -2.72 -12.45 -6.57
N ALA A 53 -2.11 -12.08 -5.44
CA ALA A 53 -0.77 -11.50 -5.44
C ALA A 53 0.22 -12.43 -6.14
N ASP A 54 1.28 -11.85 -6.71
CA ASP A 54 2.34 -12.61 -7.38
C ASP A 54 2.85 -13.74 -6.48
N ARG A 55 2.99 -14.94 -7.04
CA ARG A 55 3.37 -16.13 -6.27
C ARG A 55 4.71 -15.97 -5.56
N ARG A 56 5.68 -15.29 -6.20
CA ARG A 56 7.01 -15.07 -5.62
C ARG A 56 6.91 -14.11 -4.44
N MET A 57 6.08 -13.06 -4.57
CA MET A 57 5.84 -12.11 -3.47
C MET A 57 5.13 -12.81 -2.31
N ARG A 58 4.10 -13.61 -2.60
CA ARG A 58 3.41 -14.38 -1.56
C ARG A 58 4.37 -15.31 -0.81
N ALA A 59 5.25 -16.01 -1.54
CA ALA A 59 6.23 -16.91 -0.94
C ALA A 59 7.21 -16.16 -0.05
N ALA A 60 7.74 -15.02 -0.51
CA ALA A 60 8.66 -14.20 0.26
C ALA A 60 8.02 -13.66 1.54
N ALA A 61 6.78 -13.20 1.46
CA ALA A 61 6.02 -12.70 2.61
C ALA A 61 5.73 -13.83 3.60
N GLU A 62 5.33 -14.99 3.10
CA GLU A 62 4.99 -16.14 3.93
C GLU A 62 6.16 -16.62 4.78
N ARG A 63 7.39 -16.53 4.27
CA ARG A 63 8.60 -16.85 5.04
C ARG A 63 8.76 -15.93 6.25
N ARG A 64 8.11 -14.77 6.26
CA ARG A 64 8.12 -13.81 7.37
C ARG A 64 6.84 -13.88 8.21
N GLY A 65 5.97 -14.86 7.94
CA GLY A 65 4.70 -14.99 8.63
C GLY A 65 3.64 -14.01 8.18
N ILE A 66 3.82 -13.41 7.00
CA ILE A 66 2.90 -12.38 6.47
C ILE A 66 2.04 -13.01 5.38
N HIS A 67 0.72 -12.88 5.51
CA HIS A 67 -0.23 -13.38 4.55
C HIS A 67 -0.71 -12.25 3.62
N LEU A 68 -0.82 -12.54 2.32
CA LEU A 68 -1.30 -11.59 1.32
C LEU A 68 -2.65 -12.06 0.79
N PRO A 69 -3.77 -11.60 1.37
CA PRO A 69 -5.08 -12.17 1.08
C PRO A 69 -5.78 -11.61 -0.14
N SER A 70 -5.38 -10.44 -0.61
CA SER A 70 -6.17 -9.69 -1.58
C SER A 70 -6.06 -10.22 -3.02
N ARG A 71 -7.04 -9.84 -3.82
CA ARG A 71 -7.03 -10.03 -5.27
C ARG A 71 -6.92 -8.67 -5.94
N ALA A 72 -6.24 -8.65 -7.09
CA ALA A 72 -6.00 -7.40 -7.80
C ALA A 72 -7.30 -6.72 -8.22
N ARG A 73 -7.35 -5.41 -8.02
CA ARG A 73 -8.41 -4.53 -8.53
C ARG A 73 -7.81 -3.22 -9.00
N GLN A 74 -8.55 -2.48 -9.79
CA GLN A 74 -8.10 -1.17 -10.26
C GLN A 74 -8.66 -0.06 -9.36
N ILE A 75 -7.88 1.00 -9.12
CA ILE A 75 -8.33 2.15 -8.36
C ILE A 75 -9.50 2.85 -9.08
N GLU A 76 -10.45 3.36 -8.30
CA GLU A 76 -11.66 4.01 -8.77
C GLU A 76 -11.82 5.39 -8.12
N LEU A 77 -12.63 6.24 -8.72
CA LEU A 77 -12.93 7.56 -8.14
C LEU A 77 -13.52 7.47 -6.74
N ALA A 78 -14.34 6.44 -6.48
CA ALA A 78 -14.93 6.22 -5.17
C ALA A 78 -13.88 6.01 -4.07
N ASP A 79 -12.68 5.56 -4.42
CA ASP A 79 -11.61 5.34 -3.44
C ASP A 79 -11.19 6.64 -2.76
N PHE A 80 -11.28 7.78 -3.45
CA PHE A 80 -10.90 9.07 -2.87
C PHE A 80 -11.83 9.52 -1.75
N THR A 81 -13.04 8.99 -1.69
CA THR A 81 -13.99 9.29 -0.62
C THR A 81 -14.10 8.14 0.39
N SER A 82 -13.72 6.94 -0.02
CA SER A 82 -13.78 5.75 0.84
C SER A 82 -12.56 5.60 1.75
N PHE A 83 -11.44 6.22 1.40
CA PHE A 83 -10.19 6.11 2.15
C PHE A 83 -9.70 7.47 2.62
N ASP A 84 -9.00 7.47 3.74
CA ASP A 84 -8.42 8.70 4.31
C ASP A 84 -7.05 8.98 3.70
N ARG A 85 -6.32 7.93 3.35
CA ARG A 85 -4.98 8.03 2.75
C ARG A 85 -4.84 7.03 1.61
N ILE A 86 -4.23 7.49 0.53
CA ILE A 86 -3.84 6.65 -0.61
C ILE A 86 -2.32 6.74 -0.71
N LEU A 87 -1.64 5.61 -0.51
CA LEU A 87 -0.18 5.55 -0.46
C LEU A 87 0.36 4.89 -1.71
N THR A 88 1.22 5.60 -2.42
CA THR A 88 1.75 5.19 -3.72
C THR A 88 3.18 4.68 -3.60
N MET A 89 3.61 3.85 -4.54
CA MET A 89 4.89 3.15 -4.46
C MET A 89 6.01 3.83 -5.24
N ASP A 90 5.67 4.57 -6.30
CA ASP A 90 6.64 5.27 -7.11
C ASP A 90 6.03 6.54 -7.71
N ASP A 91 6.85 7.32 -8.43
CA ASP A 91 6.41 8.59 -8.99
C ASP A 91 5.34 8.42 -10.07
N ASP A 92 5.39 7.34 -10.85
CA ASP A 92 4.37 7.06 -11.86
C ASP A 92 3.02 6.79 -11.22
N ASN A 93 3.00 5.98 -10.16
CA ASN A 93 1.76 5.74 -9.41
C ASN A 93 1.21 7.05 -8.85
N LEU A 94 2.09 7.87 -8.27
CA LEU A 94 1.70 9.14 -7.66
C LEU A 94 1.05 10.06 -8.70
N ARG A 95 1.69 10.21 -9.87
CA ARG A 95 1.14 11.04 -10.95
C ARG A 95 -0.21 10.52 -11.44
N ASN A 96 -0.31 9.20 -11.64
CA ASN A 96 -1.53 8.59 -12.17
C ASN A 96 -2.70 8.69 -11.19
N VAL A 97 -2.43 8.48 -9.90
CA VAL A 97 -3.46 8.64 -8.87
C VAL A 97 -3.92 10.09 -8.76
N LYS A 98 -2.98 11.03 -8.75
CA LYS A 98 -3.33 12.46 -8.70
C LYS A 98 -4.11 12.91 -9.94
N ALA A 99 -3.74 12.39 -11.11
CA ALA A 99 -4.46 12.70 -12.34
C ALA A 99 -5.91 12.21 -12.28
N LEU A 100 -6.13 11.00 -11.77
CA LEU A 100 -7.49 10.47 -11.59
C LEU A 100 -8.28 11.34 -10.62
N GLY A 101 -7.67 11.74 -9.52
CA GLY A 101 -8.33 12.53 -8.48
C GLY A 101 -8.70 13.95 -8.92
N ARG A 102 -8.07 14.48 -9.96
CA ARG A 102 -8.38 15.84 -10.45
C ARG A 102 -9.84 16.01 -10.86
N GLU A 103 -10.48 14.94 -11.29
CA GLU A 103 -11.90 14.98 -11.65
C GLU A 103 -12.79 15.39 -10.47
N LEU A 104 -12.32 15.19 -9.26
CA LEU A 104 -13.08 15.51 -8.05
C LEU A 104 -12.83 16.92 -7.52
N GLY A 105 -11.84 17.62 -8.08
CA GLY A 105 -11.49 18.99 -7.66
C GLY A 105 -10.95 19.02 -6.25
N ASN A 106 -11.20 20.14 -5.55
CA ASN A 106 -10.69 20.40 -4.20
C ASN A 106 -11.77 20.20 -3.13
N ARG A 107 -12.58 19.16 -3.27
CA ARG A 107 -13.62 18.88 -2.26
C ARG A 107 -12.99 18.56 -0.92
N PRO A 108 -13.59 18.99 0.21
CA PRO A 108 -13.15 18.55 1.53
C PRO A 108 -13.44 17.05 1.71
N GLY A 109 -12.63 16.40 2.52
CA GLY A 109 -12.84 14.99 2.84
C GLY A 109 -12.26 13.99 1.83
N LEU A 110 -11.54 14.47 0.81
CA LEU A 110 -10.86 13.57 -0.13
C LEU A 110 -9.59 12.98 0.50
N ALA A 111 -9.25 11.76 0.12
CA ALA A 111 -8.06 11.06 0.59
C ALA A 111 -6.79 11.88 0.31
N ARG A 112 -5.86 11.85 1.26
CA ARG A 112 -4.51 12.39 1.05
C ARG A 112 -3.72 11.39 0.23
N VAL A 113 -3.10 11.85 -0.86
CA VAL A 113 -2.27 11.01 -1.73
C VAL A 113 -0.81 11.30 -1.42
N GLU A 114 -0.09 10.28 -0.96
CA GLU A 114 1.28 10.43 -0.45
C GLU A 114 2.16 9.26 -0.90
N PRO A 115 3.48 9.50 -1.11
CA PRO A 115 4.40 8.39 -1.33
C PRO A 115 4.55 7.52 -0.07
N MET A 116 4.51 6.21 -0.25
CA MET A 116 4.73 5.25 0.85
C MET A 116 6.07 5.49 1.55
N THR A 117 7.10 5.77 0.76
CA THR A 117 8.46 5.94 1.28
C THR A 117 8.65 7.16 2.18
N SER A 118 7.70 8.11 2.17
CA SER A 118 7.76 9.26 3.08
C SER A 118 7.65 8.85 4.55
N TYR A 119 7.20 7.62 4.82
CA TYR A 119 7.08 7.09 6.18
C TYR A 119 8.28 6.24 6.62
N CYS A 120 9.25 6.02 5.74
CA CYS A 120 10.48 5.29 6.11
C CYS A 120 11.26 6.04 7.16
N ARG A 121 11.81 5.30 8.13
CA ARG A 121 12.65 5.85 9.20
C ARG A 121 14.10 5.38 9.10
N GLN A 122 14.32 4.21 8.52
CA GLN A 122 15.65 3.59 8.38
C GLN A 122 16.17 3.64 6.94
N HIS A 123 15.28 3.60 5.97
CA HIS A 123 15.64 3.67 4.56
C HIS A 123 15.47 5.10 4.05
N SER A 124 16.38 5.52 3.15
CA SER A 124 16.30 6.82 2.51
C SER A 124 15.79 6.73 1.06
N ALA A 125 15.08 5.67 0.74
CA ALA A 125 14.52 5.43 -0.59
C ALA A 125 13.45 6.46 -0.94
N THR A 126 13.39 6.84 -2.21
CA THR A 126 12.36 7.75 -2.73
C THR A 126 11.22 7.01 -3.42
N HIS A 127 11.37 5.71 -3.64
CA HIS A 127 10.35 4.88 -4.26
C HIS A 127 10.53 3.43 -3.82
N VAL A 128 9.47 2.65 -3.95
CA VAL A 128 9.50 1.20 -3.76
C VAL A 128 9.73 0.58 -5.13
N PRO A 129 10.87 -0.09 -5.38
CA PRO A 129 11.17 -0.63 -6.70
C PRO A 129 10.19 -1.75 -7.07
N ASP A 130 9.92 -1.89 -8.38
CA ASP A 130 9.07 -2.95 -8.88
C ASP A 130 9.89 -4.24 -9.02
N PRO A 131 9.60 -5.30 -8.25
CA PRO A 131 10.40 -6.52 -8.29
C PRO A 131 10.01 -7.51 -9.39
N TYR A 132 8.99 -7.17 -10.19
CA TYR A 132 8.33 -8.12 -11.10
C TYR A 132 9.31 -8.81 -12.07
N TYR A 133 10.27 -8.06 -12.61
CA TYR A 133 11.26 -8.58 -13.55
C TYR A 133 12.59 -8.96 -12.91
N GLY A 134 12.68 -8.84 -11.59
CA GLY A 134 13.90 -9.13 -10.86
C GLY A 134 13.92 -10.54 -10.28
N GLY A 135 15.02 -10.85 -9.58
CA GLY A 135 15.19 -12.13 -8.89
C GLY A 135 14.59 -12.10 -7.48
N GLU A 136 14.81 -13.20 -6.77
CA GLU A 136 14.30 -13.41 -5.41
C GLU A 136 14.69 -12.30 -4.45
N GLN A 137 15.91 -11.76 -4.57
CA GLN A 137 16.38 -10.69 -3.70
C GLN A 137 15.54 -9.42 -3.83
N GLY A 138 15.02 -9.12 -5.01
CA GLY A 138 14.16 -7.96 -5.22
C GLY A 138 12.90 -8.00 -4.38
N PHE A 139 12.30 -9.17 -4.22
CA PHE A 139 11.10 -9.33 -3.37
C PHE A 139 11.43 -9.13 -1.90
N LYS A 140 12.58 -9.63 -1.45
CA LYS A 140 13.06 -9.43 -0.08
C LYS A 140 13.32 -7.96 0.21
N ASP A 141 13.96 -7.26 -0.72
CA ASP A 141 14.29 -5.84 -0.57
C ASP A 141 13.01 -5.00 -0.46
N VAL A 142 12.00 -5.32 -1.26
CA VAL A 142 10.70 -4.64 -1.19
C VAL A 142 10.06 -4.86 0.18
N LEU A 143 10.09 -6.09 0.69
CA LEU A 143 9.52 -6.38 2.01
C LEU A 143 10.26 -5.64 3.13
N ASP A 144 11.60 -5.56 3.07
CA ASP A 144 12.38 -4.81 4.05
C ASP A 144 11.96 -3.34 4.06
N LEU A 145 11.84 -2.76 2.88
CA LEU A 145 11.44 -1.36 2.72
C LEU A 145 10.01 -1.12 3.23
N LEU A 146 9.09 -2.02 2.90
CA LEU A 146 7.69 -1.91 3.33
C LEU A 146 7.51 -2.13 4.83
N GLU A 147 8.29 -3.00 5.44
CA GLU A 147 8.26 -3.16 6.90
C GLU A 147 8.66 -1.88 7.61
N ASP A 148 9.68 -1.19 7.09
CA ASP A 148 10.10 0.11 7.62
C ASP A 148 9.01 1.17 7.40
N ALA A 149 8.53 1.30 6.18
CA ALA A 149 7.53 2.32 5.84
C ALA A 149 6.21 2.09 6.57
N CYS A 150 5.73 0.85 6.62
CA CYS A 150 4.49 0.52 7.33
C CYS A 150 4.62 0.76 8.84
N GLY A 151 5.78 0.46 9.41
CA GLY A 151 6.06 0.76 10.82
C GLY A 151 6.00 2.24 11.11
N GLY A 152 6.62 3.06 10.25
CA GLY A 152 6.59 4.51 10.36
C GLY A 152 5.20 5.08 10.16
N LEU A 153 4.44 4.54 9.21
CA LEU A 153 3.06 4.93 8.97
C LEU A 153 2.19 4.65 10.21
N LEU A 154 2.25 3.45 10.74
CA LEU A 154 1.47 3.07 11.91
C LEU A 154 1.77 3.99 13.09
N GLU A 155 3.06 4.22 13.37
CA GLU A 155 3.46 5.12 14.45
C GLU A 155 2.90 6.52 14.26
N THR A 156 2.96 7.05 13.04
CA THR A 156 2.41 8.37 12.72
C THR A 156 0.90 8.43 12.94
N LEU A 157 0.17 7.40 12.50
CA LEU A 157 -1.28 7.36 12.62
C LEU A 157 -1.75 7.23 14.08
N LEU A 158 -0.96 6.56 14.91
CA LEU A 158 -1.28 6.43 16.33
C LEU A 158 -1.05 7.74 17.11
N ARG A 159 -0.16 8.61 16.63
CA ARG A 159 0.12 9.90 17.26
C ARG A 159 -0.85 11.00 16.83
N SER A 160 -1.42 10.88 15.64
CA SER A 160 -2.28 11.92 15.03
C SER A 160 -3.62 11.31 14.67
N PRO A 161 -4.49 11.11 15.67
CA PRO A 161 -5.82 10.58 15.42
C PRO A 161 -6.68 11.51 14.56
#